data_e84c39831d64afd78a098fcc384fc933
#
_entry.id   e84c39831d64afd78a098fcc384fc933
#
_cell.length_a   1.000
_cell.length_b   1.000
_cell.length_c   1.000
_cell.angle_alpha   90.00
_cell.angle_beta   90.00
_cell.angle_gamma   90.00
#
_symmetry.space_group_name_H-M   'P 1'
#
loop_
_entity.id
_entity.type
_entity.pdbx_description
1 polymer ?
#
loop_
_entity_poly.entity_id
_entity_poly.type
_entity_poly.pdbx_seq_one_letter_code
_entity_poly.pdbx_strand_id
1 'polypeptide(L)'
;GGILLKDVKVLVIDEADRMLDMGFIPDVEKIVSVLNKIRQTLLFSATMPPEIRRLSKAFLINPKEIAVNPTATSSNNIDQHLVMIPFPMKGDINILQAKKRETLRQLIRHEDVSNALIFCNRKRDVDIVHKSFQKHGFNSATLHGDMSQPARTETMERFKSKIITFLVCSDVAARGLDIDDLSHVFNFDVPTHPEDYVHRIGRTGRAGKTGKAFTISSIKEKKFIDAIKRLTGKEIPIYSTSKLKTKDGNRRVRSTNEDNTKKKGDSLTSQKSGRQDLNNEQEQPHKDKPIIGLGAHVPAFLNRT
;
A
#
# COMPACT_ATOMS: atom_id res chain seq x y z
N GLY A 1 3.25 -20.26 26.47
CA GLY A 1 4.43 -21.07 26.26
C GLY A 1 5.49 -20.23 25.54
N GLY A 2 6.68 -20.08 26.13
CA GLY A 2 7.79 -19.36 25.52
C GLY A 2 8.44 -20.22 24.43
N ILE A 3 8.98 -19.58 23.42
CA ILE A 3 9.81 -20.26 22.40
C ILE A 3 11.20 -20.48 23.00
N LEU A 4 11.70 -21.72 22.98
CA LEU A 4 13.05 -22.04 23.39
C LEU A 4 14.03 -21.69 22.26
N LEU A 5 14.69 -20.53 22.36
CA LEU A 5 15.62 -20.05 21.34
C LEU A 5 17.04 -20.64 21.45
N LYS A 6 17.36 -21.29 22.57
CA LYS A 6 18.70 -21.86 22.83
C LYS A 6 19.07 -23.03 21.90
N ASP A 7 18.08 -23.72 21.35
CA ASP A 7 18.28 -24.88 20.48
C ASP A 7 18.23 -24.52 18.99
N VAL A 8 18.16 -23.25 18.65
CA VAL A 8 18.20 -22.78 17.26
C VAL A 8 19.58 -23.03 16.67
N LYS A 9 19.62 -23.84 15.63
CA LYS A 9 20.87 -24.22 14.90
C LYS A 9 21.09 -23.42 13.64
N VAL A 10 20.02 -22.83 13.08
CA VAL A 10 20.08 -22.02 11.85
C VAL A 10 19.31 -20.74 12.08
N LEU A 11 19.96 -19.61 11.80
CA LEU A 11 19.35 -18.28 11.77
C LEU A 11 19.38 -17.77 10.33
N VAL A 12 18.24 -17.36 9.83
CA VAL A 12 18.13 -16.68 8.52
C VAL A 12 17.66 -15.26 8.76
N ILE A 13 18.45 -14.28 8.32
CA ILE A 13 18.10 -12.86 8.29
C ILE A 13 17.88 -12.49 6.83
N ASP A 14 16.64 -12.28 6.44
CA ASP A 14 16.26 -11.94 5.08
C ASP A 14 15.84 -10.46 5.00
N GLU A 15 16.05 -9.84 3.83
CA GLU A 15 15.78 -8.41 3.61
C GLU A 15 16.46 -7.50 4.67
N ALA A 16 17.75 -7.73 4.98
CA ALA A 16 18.43 -7.02 6.06
C ALA A 16 18.50 -5.51 5.87
N ASP A 17 18.68 -5.03 4.63
CA ASP A 17 18.61 -3.61 4.28
C ASP A 17 17.26 -2.99 4.63
N ARG A 18 16.19 -3.74 4.44
CA ARG A 18 14.84 -3.30 4.79
C ARG A 18 14.59 -3.22 6.28
N MET A 19 15.18 -4.16 7.04
CA MET A 19 15.14 -4.09 8.51
C MET A 19 15.87 -2.87 9.03
N LEU A 20 16.95 -2.44 8.35
CA LEU A 20 17.65 -1.19 8.65
C LEU A 20 16.77 0.03 8.42
N ASP A 21 16.18 0.14 7.22
CA ASP A 21 15.30 1.27 6.84
C ASP A 21 14.10 1.44 7.80
N MET A 22 13.63 0.32 8.35
CA MET A 22 12.49 0.30 9.28
C MET A 22 12.88 0.50 10.73
N GLY A 23 14.17 0.61 11.05
CA GLY A 23 14.66 0.76 12.41
C GLY A 23 14.56 -0.51 13.27
N PHE A 24 14.45 -1.71 12.68
CA PHE A 24 14.32 -2.99 13.40
C PHE A 24 15.66 -3.59 13.83
N ILE A 25 16.79 -2.97 13.49
CA ILE A 25 18.11 -3.49 13.85
C ILE A 25 18.27 -3.74 15.35
N PRO A 26 17.85 -2.84 16.27
CA PRO A 26 17.92 -3.09 17.69
C PRO A 26 17.14 -4.34 18.14
N ASP A 27 16.00 -4.62 17.50
CA ASP A 27 15.20 -5.80 17.83
C ASP A 27 15.83 -7.09 17.28
N VAL A 28 16.43 -7.03 16.09
CA VAL A 28 17.22 -8.12 15.53
C VAL A 28 18.44 -8.43 16.42
N GLU A 29 19.15 -7.41 16.90
CA GLU A 29 20.27 -7.57 17.83
C GLU A 29 19.86 -8.25 19.12
N LYS A 30 18.70 -7.85 19.72
CA LYS A 30 18.14 -8.52 20.91
C LYS A 30 17.83 -9.99 20.65
N ILE A 31 17.19 -10.32 19.51
CA ILE A 31 16.90 -11.71 19.15
C ILE A 31 18.20 -12.51 19.00
N VAL A 32 19.16 -11.97 18.27
CA VAL A 32 20.45 -12.64 18.04
C VAL A 32 21.21 -12.87 19.34
N SER A 33 21.13 -11.95 20.32
CA SER A 33 21.82 -12.05 21.60
C SER A 33 21.36 -13.21 22.47
N VAL A 34 20.10 -13.67 22.32
CA VAL A 34 19.53 -14.77 23.11
C VAL A 34 19.64 -16.13 22.39
N LEU A 35 20.11 -16.14 21.15
CA LEU A 35 20.35 -17.37 20.38
C LEU A 35 21.64 -18.05 20.79
N ASN A 36 21.73 -19.37 20.52
CA ASN A 36 22.98 -20.12 20.69
C ASN A 36 24.06 -19.50 19.78
N LYS A 37 25.28 -19.33 20.32
CA LYS A 37 26.45 -18.85 19.57
C LYS A 37 26.91 -19.86 18.50
N ILE A 38 26.73 -21.15 18.76
CA ILE A 38 27.07 -22.23 17.81
C ILE A 38 25.84 -22.46 16.93
N ARG A 39 25.78 -21.76 15.80
CA ARG A 39 24.73 -21.87 14.82
C ARG A 39 25.23 -21.50 13.43
N GLN A 40 24.55 -21.95 12.40
CA GLN A 40 24.68 -21.38 11.05
C GLN A 40 23.87 -20.08 10.96
N THR A 41 24.49 -19.03 10.45
CA THR A 41 23.78 -17.77 10.20
C THR A 41 23.84 -17.44 8.71
N LEU A 42 22.69 -17.19 8.09
CA LEU A 42 22.53 -16.77 6.71
C LEU A 42 21.97 -15.36 6.73
N LEU A 43 22.57 -14.44 5.98
CA LEU A 43 22.11 -13.07 5.82
C LEU A 43 21.90 -12.78 4.34
N PHE A 44 20.67 -12.37 4.02
CA PHE A 44 20.29 -11.96 2.67
C PHE A 44 19.93 -10.48 2.67
N SER A 45 20.41 -9.76 1.68
CA SER A 45 20.15 -8.34 1.49
C SER A 45 20.26 -7.97 0.02
N ALA A 46 19.36 -7.13 -0.47
CA ALA A 46 19.43 -6.64 -1.84
C ALA A 46 20.54 -5.59 -2.00
N THR A 47 20.81 -4.82 -0.95
CA THR A 47 21.87 -3.81 -0.90
C THR A 47 22.80 -4.06 0.29
N MET A 48 24.06 -3.61 0.20
CA MET A 48 25.07 -3.79 1.25
C MET A 48 25.68 -2.44 1.69
N PRO A 49 24.86 -1.52 2.25
CA PRO A 49 25.37 -0.29 2.82
C PRO A 49 26.30 -0.55 4.00
N PRO A 50 27.11 0.44 4.46
CA PRO A 50 28.08 0.26 5.55
C PRO A 50 27.46 -0.33 6.83
N GLU A 51 26.21 0.03 7.14
CA GLU A 51 25.47 -0.44 8.31
C GLU A 51 25.18 -1.96 8.21
N ILE A 52 24.75 -2.44 7.05
CA ILE A 52 24.52 -3.88 6.82
C ILE A 52 25.83 -4.66 6.83
N ARG A 53 26.90 -4.09 6.28
CA ARG A 53 28.24 -4.69 6.38
C ARG A 53 28.70 -4.81 7.84
N ARG A 54 28.41 -3.81 8.69
CA ARG A 54 28.70 -3.87 10.13
C ARG A 54 27.91 -4.99 10.80
N LEU A 55 26.60 -5.11 10.50
CA LEU A 55 25.73 -6.16 11.02
C LEU A 55 26.20 -7.56 10.59
N SER A 56 26.57 -7.72 9.33
CA SER A 56 27.08 -9.00 8.84
C SER A 56 28.34 -9.43 9.60
N LYS A 57 29.29 -8.50 9.86
CA LYS A 57 30.49 -8.77 10.68
C LYS A 57 30.17 -9.11 12.14
N ALA A 58 29.09 -8.54 12.69
CA ALA A 58 28.68 -8.80 14.08
C ALA A 58 27.97 -10.15 14.25
N PHE A 59 27.22 -10.59 13.25
CA PHE A 59 26.35 -11.77 13.35
C PHE A 59 26.91 -13.02 12.68
N LEU A 60 27.84 -12.87 11.74
CA LEU A 60 28.42 -13.95 10.95
C LEU A 60 29.88 -14.21 11.36
N ILE A 61 30.26 -15.46 11.40
CA ILE A 61 31.63 -15.90 11.67
C ILE A 61 32.22 -16.44 10.36
N ASN A 62 33.28 -15.79 9.86
CA ASN A 62 33.93 -16.13 8.59
C ASN A 62 32.92 -16.35 7.43
N PRO A 63 32.03 -15.36 7.12
CA PRO A 63 31.02 -15.56 6.13
C PRO A 63 31.62 -15.71 4.73
N LYS A 64 31.04 -16.62 3.94
CA LYS A 64 31.22 -16.65 2.49
C LYS A 64 30.28 -15.65 1.85
N GLU A 65 30.82 -14.63 1.22
CA GLU A 65 30.02 -13.66 0.47
C GLU A 65 29.75 -14.18 -0.94
N ILE A 66 28.46 -14.22 -1.31
CA ILE A 66 27.99 -14.58 -2.65
C ILE A 66 27.21 -13.38 -3.17
N ALA A 67 27.81 -12.64 -4.09
CA ALA A 67 27.15 -11.54 -4.76
C ALA A 67 26.50 -12.05 -6.07
N VAL A 68 25.23 -11.81 -6.21
CA VAL A 68 24.49 -12.01 -7.46
C VAL A 68 24.35 -10.63 -8.09
N ASN A 69 24.83 -10.47 -9.33
CA ASN A 69 24.57 -9.21 -10.05
C ASN A 69 23.07 -9.00 -10.10
N PRO A 70 22.56 -7.78 -9.78
CA PRO A 70 21.16 -7.48 -9.94
C PRO A 70 20.77 -7.83 -11.35
N THR A 71 20.11 -8.96 -11.53
CA THR A 71 19.64 -9.35 -12.84
C THR A 71 18.62 -8.31 -13.24
N ALA A 72 18.97 -7.47 -14.20
CA ALA A 72 18.04 -6.60 -14.93
C ALA A 72 16.83 -7.39 -15.51
N THR A 73 16.84 -8.69 -15.33
CA THR A 73 15.93 -9.68 -15.90
C THR A 73 14.52 -9.62 -15.30
N SER A 74 14.36 -9.35 -14.01
CA SER A 74 13.01 -9.30 -13.43
C SER A 74 12.18 -8.09 -13.89
N SER A 75 12.83 -6.99 -14.28
CA SER A 75 12.14 -5.81 -14.80
C SER A 75 11.80 -5.88 -16.28
N ASN A 76 12.36 -6.83 -17.03
CA ASN A 76 12.11 -6.95 -18.47
C ASN A 76 10.74 -7.56 -18.78
N ASN A 77 10.19 -8.35 -17.85
CA ASN A 77 8.86 -8.95 -18.00
C ASN A 77 7.74 -8.06 -17.44
N ILE A 78 8.08 -6.86 -16.95
CA ILE A 78 7.11 -5.95 -16.35
C ILE A 78 6.97 -4.72 -17.24
N ASP A 79 5.79 -4.55 -17.83
CA ASP A 79 5.42 -3.35 -18.57
C ASP A 79 5.11 -2.22 -17.57
N GLN A 80 6.02 -1.25 -17.50
CA GLN A 80 6.01 -0.20 -16.47
C GLN A 80 5.46 1.10 -17.04
N HIS A 81 4.56 1.76 -16.32
CA HIS A 81 3.94 2.99 -16.75
C HIS A 81 3.90 4.04 -15.63
N LEU A 82 4.22 5.29 -16.00
CA LEU A 82 4.07 6.45 -15.12
C LEU A 82 2.82 7.24 -15.52
N VAL A 83 1.89 7.39 -14.60
CA VAL A 83 0.63 8.12 -14.80
C VAL A 83 0.72 9.48 -14.13
N MET A 84 0.92 10.52 -14.91
CA MET A 84 1.06 11.88 -14.39
C MET A 84 -0.30 12.53 -14.11
N ILE A 85 -0.49 13.01 -12.89
CA ILE A 85 -1.68 13.78 -12.49
C ILE A 85 -1.30 15.25 -12.32
N PRO A 86 -2.08 16.18 -12.91
CA PRO A 86 -1.86 17.60 -12.67
C PRO A 86 -2.03 17.93 -11.19
N PHE A 87 -1.08 18.71 -10.66
CA PHE A 87 -1.16 19.20 -9.29
C PHE A 87 -2.19 20.34 -9.22
N PRO A 88 -3.10 20.35 -8.23
CA PRO A 88 -4.09 21.41 -8.09
C PRO A 88 -3.45 22.78 -7.93
N MET A 89 -3.95 23.81 -8.63
CA MET A 89 -3.40 25.18 -8.59
C MET A 89 -3.38 25.77 -7.18
N LYS A 90 -4.38 25.47 -6.34
CA LYS A 90 -4.47 25.91 -4.94
C LYS A 90 -3.66 25.05 -3.96
N GLY A 91 -2.90 24.08 -4.43
CA GLY A 91 -2.06 23.21 -3.59
C GLY A 91 -2.83 22.24 -2.68
N ASP A 92 -4.13 22.06 -2.88
CA ASP A 92 -4.97 21.21 -2.03
C ASP A 92 -4.65 19.72 -2.23
N ILE A 93 -4.07 19.13 -1.19
CA ILE A 93 -3.70 17.70 -1.16
C ILE A 93 -4.95 16.81 -1.24
N ASN A 94 -6.10 17.23 -0.68
CA ASN A 94 -7.31 16.43 -0.71
C ASN A 94 -7.85 16.29 -2.15
N ILE A 95 -7.77 17.38 -2.93
CA ILE A 95 -8.11 17.35 -4.36
C ILE A 95 -7.16 16.42 -5.12
N LEU A 96 -5.86 16.49 -4.85
CA LEU A 96 -4.88 15.59 -5.46
C LEU A 96 -5.20 14.12 -5.14
N GLN A 97 -5.43 13.82 -3.86
CA GLN A 97 -5.75 12.45 -3.42
C GLN A 97 -7.08 11.95 -4.02
N ALA A 98 -8.08 12.81 -4.14
CA ALA A 98 -9.33 12.47 -4.81
C ALA A 98 -9.09 12.15 -6.29
N LYS A 99 -8.25 12.94 -6.97
CA LYS A 99 -7.89 12.72 -8.37
C LYS A 99 -7.06 11.45 -8.57
N LYS A 100 -6.10 11.16 -7.67
CA LYS A 100 -5.36 9.88 -7.67
C LYS A 100 -6.34 8.68 -7.61
N ARG A 101 -7.31 8.71 -6.68
CA ARG A 101 -8.31 7.63 -6.56
C ARG A 101 -9.20 7.49 -7.79
N GLU A 102 -9.62 8.61 -8.39
CA GLU A 102 -10.38 8.59 -9.64
C GLU A 102 -9.58 7.96 -10.76
N THR A 103 -8.34 8.41 -10.94
CA THR A 103 -7.43 7.89 -11.98
C THR A 103 -7.13 6.40 -11.79
N LEU A 104 -6.90 5.95 -10.55
CA LEU A 104 -6.71 4.53 -10.25
C LEU A 104 -7.93 3.69 -10.68
N ARG A 105 -9.14 4.13 -10.37
CA ARG A 105 -10.36 3.42 -10.78
C ARG A 105 -10.54 3.40 -12.30
N GLN A 106 -10.19 4.49 -12.98
CA GLN A 106 -10.22 4.56 -14.45
C GLN A 106 -9.20 3.61 -15.08
N LEU A 107 -7.98 3.54 -14.55
CA LEU A 107 -6.95 2.59 -14.98
C LEU A 107 -7.45 1.15 -14.84
N ILE A 108 -7.95 0.78 -13.67
CA ILE A 108 -8.46 -0.57 -13.40
C ILE A 108 -9.61 -0.97 -14.36
N ARG A 109 -10.48 -0.02 -14.70
CA ARG A 109 -11.57 -0.28 -15.66
C ARG A 109 -11.10 -0.35 -17.12
N HIS A 110 -9.99 0.31 -17.42
CA HIS A 110 -9.44 0.34 -18.78
C HIS A 110 -8.57 -0.88 -19.07
N GLU A 111 -7.76 -1.29 -18.09
CA GLU A 111 -6.88 -2.44 -18.16
C GLU A 111 -7.65 -3.74 -17.86
N ASP A 112 -7.18 -4.85 -18.41
CA ASP A 112 -7.74 -6.18 -18.12
C ASP A 112 -7.11 -6.76 -16.85
N VAL A 113 -7.60 -6.28 -15.70
CA VAL A 113 -7.06 -6.62 -14.39
C VAL A 113 -7.74 -7.85 -13.83
N SER A 114 -7.04 -8.97 -13.79
CA SER A 114 -7.55 -10.20 -13.15
C SER A 114 -7.34 -10.19 -11.63
N ASN A 115 -6.20 -9.71 -11.16
CA ASN A 115 -5.88 -9.49 -9.75
C ASN A 115 -4.78 -8.44 -9.62
N ALA A 116 -4.78 -7.67 -8.53
CA ALA A 116 -3.76 -6.64 -8.33
C ALA A 116 -3.47 -6.33 -6.87
N LEU A 117 -2.22 -5.90 -6.61
CA LEU A 117 -1.83 -5.16 -5.41
C LEU A 117 -1.87 -3.67 -5.68
N ILE A 118 -2.41 -2.91 -4.71
CA ILE A 118 -2.42 -1.45 -4.70
C ILE A 118 -1.60 -0.97 -3.51
N PHE A 119 -0.44 -0.36 -3.77
CA PHE A 119 0.47 0.11 -2.74
C PHE A 119 0.19 1.55 -2.34
N CYS A 120 0.02 1.79 -1.03
CA CYS A 120 -0.06 3.10 -0.41
C CYS A 120 1.08 3.27 0.59
N ASN A 121 1.66 4.48 0.68
CA ASN A 121 2.74 4.77 1.62
C ASN A 121 2.28 4.81 3.09
N ARG A 122 0.98 5.03 3.34
CA ARG A 122 0.43 5.18 4.68
C ARG A 122 -0.77 4.27 4.90
N LYS A 123 -0.86 3.65 6.08
CA LYS A 123 -2.00 2.81 6.47
C LYS A 123 -3.36 3.52 6.34
N ARG A 124 -3.44 4.81 6.68
CA ARG A 124 -4.66 5.62 6.52
C ARG A 124 -5.11 5.70 5.05
N ASP A 125 -4.15 5.80 4.13
CA ASP A 125 -4.48 5.90 2.71
C ASP A 125 -4.93 4.55 2.15
N VAL A 126 -4.47 3.42 2.72
CA VAL A 126 -4.99 2.07 2.45
C VAL A 126 -6.49 2.01 2.69
N ASP A 127 -6.95 2.45 3.87
CA ASP A 127 -8.37 2.44 4.23
C ASP A 127 -9.21 3.37 3.34
N ILE A 128 -8.67 4.55 3.02
CA ILE A 128 -9.36 5.53 2.16
C ILE A 128 -9.53 4.99 0.74
N VAL A 129 -8.49 4.36 0.19
CA VAL A 129 -8.56 3.74 -1.15
C VAL A 129 -9.54 2.57 -1.15
N HIS A 130 -9.48 1.71 -0.13
CA HIS A 130 -10.40 0.59 0.02
C HIS A 130 -11.86 1.04 0.12
N LYS A 131 -12.19 2.02 0.99
CA LYS A 131 -13.53 2.61 1.08
C LYS A 131 -13.99 3.18 -0.25
N SER A 132 -13.08 3.83 -0.99
CA SER A 132 -13.37 4.32 -2.33
C SER A 132 -13.67 3.17 -3.31
N PHE A 133 -12.97 2.05 -3.21
CA PHE A 133 -13.21 0.86 -4.04
C PHE A 133 -14.56 0.25 -3.74
N GLN A 134 -14.88 0.02 -2.48
CA GLN A 134 -16.20 -0.50 -2.06
C GLN A 134 -17.35 0.36 -2.58
N LYS A 135 -17.25 1.70 -2.42
CA LYS A 135 -18.26 2.65 -2.92
C LYS A 135 -18.49 2.54 -4.44
N HIS A 136 -17.50 2.09 -5.20
CA HIS A 136 -17.57 2.02 -6.67
C HIS A 136 -17.66 0.58 -7.19
N GLY A 137 -18.00 -0.39 -6.33
CA GLY A 137 -18.26 -1.77 -6.70
C GLY A 137 -17.03 -2.63 -7.03
N PHE A 138 -15.84 -2.24 -6.56
CA PHE A 138 -14.63 -3.07 -6.70
C PHE A 138 -14.51 -4.06 -5.54
N ASN A 139 -14.26 -5.33 -5.85
CA ASN A 139 -14.01 -6.37 -4.87
C ASN A 139 -12.60 -6.22 -4.29
N SER A 140 -12.48 -5.60 -3.12
CA SER A 140 -11.21 -5.28 -2.49
C SER A 140 -11.17 -5.61 -1.01
N ALA A 141 -9.95 -5.78 -0.49
CA ALA A 141 -9.65 -5.85 0.94
C ALA A 141 -8.42 -5.00 1.27
N THR A 142 -8.20 -4.77 2.56
CA THR A 142 -7.04 -4.04 3.09
C THR A 142 -6.01 -4.99 3.70
N LEU A 143 -4.73 -4.57 3.66
CA LEU A 143 -3.66 -5.24 4.37
C LEU A 143 -2.67 -4.21 4.93
N HIS A 144 -2.67 -4.01 6.25
CA HIS A 144 -1.77 -3.08 6.94
C HIS A 144 -1.42 -3.56 8.35
N GLY A 145 -0.43 -2.90 8.99
CA GLY A 145 0.15 -3.35 10.25
C GLY A 145 -0.78 -3.37 11.46
N ASP A 146 -1.90 -2.63 11.43
CA ASP A 146 -2.86 -2.58 12.56
C ASP A 146 -3.84 -3.78 12.56
N MET A 147 -3.82 -4.60 11.52
CA MET A 147 -4.64 -5.81 11.47
C MET A 147 -4.07 -6.90 12.39
N SER A 148 -4.96 -7.63 13.06
CA SER A 148 -4.55 -8.81 13.81
C SER A 148 -3.99 -9.90 12.88
N GLN A 149 -3.09 -10.73 13.38
CA GLN A 149 -2.47 -11.77 12.56
C GLN A 149 -3.51 -12.75 11.95
N PRO A 150 -4.55 -13.20 12.67
CA PRO A 150 -5.60 -14.02 12.06
C PRO A 150 -6.32 -13.32 10.89
N ALA A 151 -6.68 -12.04 11.06
CA ALA A 151 -7.35 -11.28 10.00
C ALA A 151 -6.45 -11.10 8.76
N ARG A 152 -5.13 -10.93 8.96
CA ARG A 152 -4.16 -10.87 7.86
C ARG A 152 -4.10 -12.19 7.10
N THR A 153 -4.01 -13.31 7.85
CA THR A 153 -3.95 -14.65 7.26
C THR A 153 -5.21 -14.93 6.44
N GLU A 154 -6.39 -14.70 7.01
CA GLU A 154 -7.67 -14.86 6.31
C GLU A 154 -7.75 -14.00 5.03
N THR A 155 -7.37 -12.73 5.12
CA THR A 155 -7.36 -11.82 3.96
C THR A 155 -6.45 -12.34 2.86
N MET A 156 -5.28 -12.85 3.24
CA MET A 156 -4.32 -13.43 2.30
C MET A 156 -4.84 -14.69 1.61
N GLU A 157 -5.45 -15.60 2.36
CA GLU A 157 -6.06 -16.82 1.82
C GLU A 157 -7.18 -16.49 0.83
N ARG A 158 -8.04 -15.53 1.17
CA ARG A 158 -9.10 -15.05 0.29
C ARG A 158 -8.57 -14.38 -0.99
N PHE A 159 -7.45 -13.68 -0.89
CA PHE A 159 -6.79 -13.09 -2.05
C PHE A 159 -6.12 -14.16 -2.93
N LYS A 160 -5.39 -15.10 -2.34
CA LYS A 160 -4.77 -16.25 -3.06
C LYS A 160 -5.81 -17.11 -3.77
N SER A 161 -6.95 -17.36 -3.13
CA SER A 161 -8.08 -18.11 -3.72
C SER A 161 -8.91 -17.30 -4.71
N LYS A 162 -8.51 -16.05 -5.05
CA LYS A 162 -9.18 -15.14 -6.00
C LYS A 162 -10.60 -14.72 -5.59
N ILE A 163 -10.98 -14.95 -4.32
CA ILE A 163 -12.24 -14.42 -3.75
C ILE A 163 -12.16 -12.89 -3.68
N ILE A 164 -10.97 -12.33 -3.42
CA ILE A 164 -10.67 -10.91 -3.45
C ILE A 164 -9.84 -10.63 -4.71
N THR A 165 -10.24 -9.59 -5.47
CA THR A 165 -9.55 -9.20 -6.71
C THR A 165 -8.46 -8.16 -6.44
N PHE A 166 -8.72 -7.21 -5.54
CA PHE A 166 -7.84 -6.09 -5.27
C PHE A 166 -7.40 -6.07 -3.82
N LEU A 167 -6.10 -6.14 -3.57
CA LEU A 167 -5.56 -6.02 -2.22
C LEU A 167 -4.86 -4.66 -2.07
N VAL A 168 -5.43 -3.79 -1.25
CA VAL A 168 -4.84 -2.47 -0.93
C VAL A 168 -3.95 -2.63 0.29
N CYS A 169 -2.66 -2.30 0.16
CA CYS A 169 -1.68 -2.61 1.20
C CYS A 169 -0.63 -1.50 1.39
N SER A 170 0.01 -1.54 2.55
CA SER A 170 1.25 -0.81 2.80
C SER A 170 2.47 -1.71 2.54
N ASP A 171 3.64 -1.11 2.31
CA ASP A 171 4.88 -1.87 2.06
C ASP A 171 5.19 -2.85 3.18
N VAL A 172 5.10 -2.41 4.44
CA VAL A 172 5.37 -3.24 5.63
C VAL A 172 4.49 -4.49 5.65
N ALA A 173 3.22 -4.33 5.33
CA ALA A 173 2.27 -5.44 5.37
C ALA A 173 2.39 -6.38 4.18
N ALA A 174 2.86 -5.88 3.04
CA ALA A 174 3.06 -6.66 1.82
C ALA A 174 4.39 -7.43 1.78
N ARG A 175 5.29 -7.16 2.73
CA ARG A 175 6.57 -7.86 2.83
C ARG A 175 6.40 -9.29 3.33
N GLY A 176 7.29 -10.17 2.85
CA GLY A 176 7.25 -11.59 3.21
C GLY A 176 5.99 -12.31 2.74
N LEU A 177 5.13 -11.64 1.97
CA LEU A 177 3.97 -12.29 1.38
C LEU A 177 4.39 -13.08 0.16
N ASP A 178 4.14 -14.37 0.23
CA ASP A 178 4.21 -15.26 -0.91
C ASP A 178 2.97 -15.03 -1.78
N ILE A 179 3.01 -13.97 -2.59
CA ILE A 179 2.00 -13.63 -3.58
C ILE A 179 2.70 -13.60 -4.93
N ASP A 180 2.43 -14.60 -5.69
CA ASP A 180 2.88 -14.73 -7.06
C ASP A 180 1.71 -14.59 -8.03
N ASP A 181 2.01 -14.44 -9.30
CA ASP A 181 1.02 -14.47 -10.38
C ASP A 181 0.03 -13.29 -10.37
N LEU A 182 0.51 -12.10 -10.02
CA LEU A 182 -0.28 -10.90 -10.16
C LEU A 182 -0.27 -10.40 -11.61
N SER A 183 -1.46 -10.08 -12.13
CA SER A 183 -1.56 -9.44 -13.43
C SER A 183 -1.05 -7.98 -13.40
N HIS A 184 -1.35 -7.29 -12.28
CA HIS A 184 -1.04 -5.87 -12.16
C HIS A 184 -0.53 -5.48 -10.78
N VAL A 185 0.32 -4.45 -10.75
CA VAL A 185 0.70 -3.69 -9.55
C VAL A 185 0.37 -2.22 -9.78
N PHE A 186 -0.31 -1.60 -8.83
CA PHE A 186 -0.57 -0.17 -8.84
C PHE A 186 0.13 0.49 -7.65
N ASN A 187 1.07 1.38 -7.92
CA ASN A 187 1.60 2.29 -6.91
C ASN A 187 0.67 3.51 -6.85
N PHE A 188 -0.28 3.50 -5.93
CA PHE A 188 -1.15 4.65 -5.65
C PHE A 188 -0.33 5.85 -5.20
N ASP A 189 0.69 5.60 -4.37
CA ASP A 189 1.70 6.57 -4.02
C ASP A 189 3.07 6.15 -4.55
N VAL A 190 3.83 7.12 -5.06
CA VAL A 190 5.24 6.92 -5.40
C VAL A 190 5.98 6.52 -4.12
N PRO A 191 6.74 5.42 -4.10
CA PRO A 191 7.49 5.02 -2.91
C PRO A 191 8.55 6.08 -2.57
N THR A 192 8.79 6.29 -1.29
CA THR A 192 9.78 7.25 -0.79
C THR A 192 11.21 6.75 -0.97
N HIS A 193 11.41 5.44 -0.91
CA HIS A 193 12.68 4.76 -1.17
C HIS A 193 12.62 4.07 -2.54
N PRO A 194 13.58 4.31 -3.42
CA PRO A 194 13.55 3.75 -4.78
C PRO A 194 13.62 2.23 -4.82
N GLU A 195 14.21 1.60 -3.81
CA GLU A 195 14.26 0.14 -3.65
C GLU A 195 12.85 -0.44 -3.48
N ASP A 196 11.94 0.24 -2.76
CA ASP A 196 10.55 -0.19 -2.60
C ASP A 196 9.84 -0.30 -3.95
N TYR A 197 10.18 0.57 -4.89
CA TYR A 197 9.64 0.47 -6.24
C TYR A 197 9.91 -0.89 -6.87
N VAL A 198 11.17 -1.34 -6.82
CA VAL A 198 11.57 -2.64 -7.40
C VAL A 198 10.87 -3.79 -6.68
N HIS A 199 10.79 -3.74 -5.35
CA HIS A 199 10.10 -4.75 -4.54
C HIS A 199 8.59 -4.79 -4.79
N ARG A 200 7.95 -3.63 -5.00
CA ARG A 200 6.52 -3.53 -5.31
C ARG A 200 6.21 -4.11 -6.69
N ILE A 201 6.90 -3.63 -7.74
CA ILE A 201 6.64 -4.10 -9.09
C ILE A 201 7.05 -5.56 -9.28
N GLY A 202 8.06 -6.03 -8.55
CA GLY A 202 8.47 -7.42 -8.54
C GLY A 202 7.44 -8.40 -7.99
N ARG A 203 6.23 -7.96 -7.59
CA ARG A 203 5.09 -8.84 -7.26
C ARG A 203 4.33 -9.30 -8.50
N THR A 204 4.62 -8.74 -9.66
CA THR A 204 4.12 -9.19 -10.96
C THR A 204 5.29 -9.59 -11.88
N GLY A 205 5.00 -10.18 -13.03
CA GLY A 205 6.02 -10.55 -14.02
C GLY A 205 6.95 -11.68 -13.57
N ARG A 206 6.50 -12.57 -12.66
CA ARG A 206 7.28 -13.70 -12.15
C ARG A 206 7.06 -14.98 -12.97
N ALA A 207 7.95 -15.95 -12.78
CA ALA A 207 7.86 -17.28 -13.39
C ALA A 207 7.69 -17.26 -14.93
N GLY A 208 8.34 -16.31 -15.61
CA GLY A 208 8.28 -16.20 -17.07
C GLY A 208 7.00 -15.52 -17.62
N LYS A 209 6.06 -15.13 -16.74
CA LYS A 209 4.86 -14.38 -17.13
C LYS A 209 5.17 -12.90 -17.29
N THR A 210 4.37 -12.23 -18.11
CA THR A 210 4.38 -10.77 -18.23
C THR A 210 3.44 -10.14 -17.21
N GLY A 211 3.80 -8.96 -16.70
CA GLY A 211 2.98 -8.21 -15.77
C GLY A 211 2.98 -6.73 -16.09
N LYS A 212 2.04 -5.98 -15.53
CA LYS A 212 1.97 -4.53 -15.69
C LYS A 212 2.08 -3.80 -14.37
N ALA A 213 2.82 -2.69 -14.36
CA ALA A 213 2.99 -1.84 -13.20
C ALA A 213 2.67 -0.38 -13.53
N PHE A 214 1.73 0.21 -12.80
CA PHE A 214 1.34 1.61 -12.96
C PHE A 214 1.72 2.41 -11.72
N THR A 215 2.41 3.53 -11.90
CA THR A 215 2.77 4.44 -10.81
C THR A 215 2.07 5.78 -11.00
N ILE A 216 1.20 6.14 -10.07
CA ILE A 216 0.46 7.40 -10.11
C ILE A 216 1.28 8.46 -9.41
N SER A 217 1.64 9.52 -10.13
CA SER A 217 2.52 10.57 -9.65
C SER A 217 2.01 11.97 -10.01
N SER A 218 2.47 12.94 -9.25
CA SER A 218 2.33 14.36 -9.53
C SER A 218 3.70 15.03 -9.69
N ILE A 219 3.72 16.27 -10.18
CA ILE A 219 4.97 17.01 -10.36
C ILE A 219 5.77 17.16 -9.05
N LYS A 220 5.09 17.18 -7.89
CA LYS A 220 5.76 17.29 -6.58
C LYS A 220 6.52 16.02 -6.19
N GLU A 221 6.19 14.88 -6.77
CA GLU A 221 6.83 13.60 -6.50
C GLU A 221 8.00 13.30 -7.47
N LYS A 222 8.34 14.27 -8.35
CA LYS A 222 9.40 14.12 -9.36
C LYS A 222 10.71 13.63 -8.77
N LYS A 223 11.13 14.15 -7.61
CA LYS A 223 12.40 13.75 -6.95
C LYS A 223 12.46 12.24 -6.66
N PHE A 224 11.33 11.63 -6.30
CA PHE A 224 11.26 10.18 -6.04
C PHE A 224 11.31 9.39 -7.34
N ILE A 225 10.62 9.87 -8.38
CA ILE A 225 10.69 9.26 -9.73
C ILE A 225 12.12 9.31 -10.27
N ASP A 226 12.81 10.44 -10.12
CA ASP A 226 14.20 10.58 -10.57
C ASP A 226 15.14 9.66 -9.79
N ALA A 227 14.88 9.40 -8.49
CA ALA A 227 15.62 8.44 -7.69
C ALA A 227 15.39 6.99 -8.18
N ILE A 228 14.14 6.63 -8.50
CA ILE A 228 13.79 5.32 -9.06
C ILE A 228 14.49 5.11 -10.41
N LYS A 229 14.48 6.11 -11.29
CA LYS A 229 15.16 6.05 -12.59
C LYS A 229 16.67 5.84 -12.44
N ARG A 230 17.31 6.55 -11.49
CA ARG A 230 18.74 6.36 -11.20
C ARG A 230 19.06 4.96 -10.71
N LEU A 231 18.20 4.39 -9.80
CA LEU A 231 18.40 3.05 -9.28
C LEU A 231 18.22 1.98 -10.36
N THR A 232 17.16 2.09 -11.16
CA THR A 232 16.80 1.08 -12.17
C THR A 232 17.58 1.23 -13.47
N GLY A 233 18.22 2.38 -13.71
CA GLY A 233 18.87 2.71 -14.98
C GLY A 233 17.90 2.82 -16.16
N LYS A 234 16.59 2.88 -15.90
CA LYS A 234 15.54 2.86 -16.94
C LYS A 234 14.59 4.04 -16.81
N GLU A 235 14.18 4.58 -17.97
CA GLU A 235 13.07 5.51 -18.06
C GLU A 235 11.75 4.77 -17.91
N ILE A 236 10.79 5.35 -17.17
CA ILE A 236 9.44 4.82 -17.04
C ILE A 236 8.55 5.56 -18.05
N PRO A 237 7.99 4.87 -19.05
CA PRO A 237 7.14 5.50 -20.06
C PRO A 237 5.91 6.18 -19.44
N ILE A 238 5.58 7.38 -19.95
CA ILE A 238 4.39 8.11 -19.50
C ILE A 238 3.16 7.50 -20.15
N TYR A 239 2.20 7.06 -19.31
CA TYR A 239 0.92 6.57 -19.78
C TYR A 239 -0.01 7.72 -20.15
N SER A 240 -0.55 7.70 -21.38
CA SER A 240 -1.46 8.73 -21.86
C SER A 240 -2.85 8.60 -21.20
N THR A 241 -3.18 9.52 -20.30
CA THR A 241 -4.49 9.56 -19.64
C THR A 241 -5.64 9.97 -20.56
N SER A 242 -5.36 10.44 -21.78
CA SER A 242 -6.39 10.71 -22.78
C SER A 242 -7.19 9.46 -23.15
N LYS A 243 -6.54 8.29 -23.12
CA LYS A 243 -7.17 6.98 -23.34
C LYS A 243 -8.21 6.62 -22.27
N LEU A 244 -8.09 7.18 -21.06
CA LEU A 244 -8.98 6.87 -19.93
C LEU A 244 -10.35 7.56 -20.02
N LYS A 245 -10.46 8.65 -20.79
CA LYS A 245 -11.68 9.47 -20.89
C LYS A 245 -12.76 8.89 -21.81
N THR A 246 -12.42 7.93 -22.68
CA THR A 246 -13.30 7.49 -23.77
C THR A 246 -14.31 6.41 -23.37
N LYS A 247 -14.14 5.69 -22.27
CA LYS A 247 -15.09 4.63 -21.86
C LYS A 247 -16.23 5.10 -20.95
N ASP A 248 -16.06 6.19 -20.19
CA ASP A 248 -17.11 6.73 -19.28
C ASP A 248 -18.07 7.72 -19.97
N GLY A 249 -17.70 8.29 -21.14
CA GLY A 249 -18.53 9.27 -21.88
C GLY A 249 -19.80 8.69 -22.48
N ASN A 250 -19.85 7.38 -22.75
CA ASN A 250 -20.96 6.76 -23.48
C ASN A 250 -22.07 6.20 -22.56
N ARG A 251 -21.90 6.25 -21.24
CA ARG A 251 -22.93 5.77 -20.28
C ARG A 251 -23.83 6.89 -19.74
N ARG A 252 -23.44 8.19 -19.89
CA ARG A 252 -24.21 9.33 -19.40
C ARG A 252 -25.17 9.96 -20.42
N VAL A 253 -25.15 9.54 -21.69
CA VAL A 253 -25.98 10.16 -22.76
C VAL A 253 -27.28 9.36 -23.03
N ARG A 254 -27.51 8.22 -22.35
CA ARG A 254 -28.72 7.40 -22.64
C ARG A 254 -29.84 7.45 -21.59
N SER A 255 -29.81 8.38 -20.61
CA SER A 255 -30.88 8.46 -19.61
C SER A 255 -31.54 9.84 -19.43
N THR A 256 -31.49 10.73 -20.47
CA THR A 256 -32.26 11.99 -20.42
C THR A 256 -32.86 12.31 -21.79
N ASN A 257 -33.74 11.45 -22.31
CA ASN A 257 -34.70 11.83 -23.33
C ASN A 257 -35.80 10.76 -23.36
N GLU A 258 -36.72 10.87 -22.41
CA GLU A 258 -38.13 10.45 -22.54
C GLU A 258 -38.85 10.92 -21.26
N ASP A 259 -39.83 11.74 -21.50
CA ASP A 259 -40.90 12.27 -20.66
C ASP A 259 -40.82 13.76 -20.32
N ASN A 260 -41.28 14.53 -21.29
CA ASN A 260 -41.84 15.83 -21.01
C ASN A 260 -43.01 16.08 -21.99
N THR A 261 -44.20 15.51 -21.67
CA THR A 261 -45.45 16.05 -22.20
C THR A 261 -46.57 15.84 -21.20
N LYS A 262 -47.19 17.00 -20.81
CA LYS A 262 -48.54 17.19 -20.27
C LYS A 262 -48.74 16.96 -18.76
N LYS A 263 -48.93 18.00 -17.94
CA LYS A 263 -50.25 18.69 -17.77
C LYS A 263 -50.12 19.91 -16.87
N LYS A 264 -50.77 21.00 -17.34
CA LYS A 264 -51.21 22.19 -16.58
C LYS A 264 -52.40 21.81 -15.69
N GLY A 265 -52.52 22.46 -14.55
CA GLY A 265 -53.78 22.53 -13.84
C GLY A 265 -53.65 22.88 -12.36
N ASP A 266 -53.81 24.13 -12.03
CA ASP A 266 -54.57 24.80 -10.94
C ASP A 266 -54.33 24.43 -9.45
N SER A 267 -53.85 25.40 -8.76
CA SER A 267 -54.51 26.34 -7.81
C SER A 267 -54.63 25.90 -6.33
N LEU A 268 -54.12 26.79 -5.51
CA LEU A 268 -54.70 27.42 -4.32
C LEU A 268 -54.67 26.75 -2.93
N THR A 269 -54.11 27.60 -2.04
CA THR A 269 -54.48 27.94 -0.64
C THR A 269 -54.02 27.05 0.50
N SER A 270 -53.11 27.59 1.27
CA SER A 270 -53.21 28.26 2.60
C SER A 270 -53.39 27.35 3.84
N GLN A 271 -52.59 27.58 4.80
CA GLN A 271 -52.73 27.96 6.23
C GLN A 271 -51.79 27.17 7.13
N LYS A 272 -50.86 27.85 7.72
CA LYS A 272 -50.67 28.37 9.09
C LYS A 272 -51.02 27.44 10.26
N SER A 273 -50.02 27.41 11.15
CA SER A 273 -49.97 27.28 12.62
C SER A 273 -49.45 25.94 13.09
N GLY A 274 -48.59 25.86 14.05
CA GLY A 274 -48.39 26.55 15.29
C GLY A 274 -47.13 26.03 15.99
N ARG A 275 -46.60 26.86 16.81
CA ARG A 275 -45.51 26.70 17.79
C ARG A 275 -45.73 25.53 18.73
N GLN A 276 -44.61 24.91 19.18
CA GLN A 276 -44.33 24.82 20.63
C GLN A 276 -42.86 24.43 20.85
N ASP A 277 -42.22 25.28 21.66
CA ASP A 277 -40.91 25.09 22.31
C ASP A 277 -40.94 23.90 23.26
N LEU A 278 -39.77 23.32 23.57
CA LEU A 278 -39.27 23.13 24.95
C LEU A 278 -37.95 22.37 24.99
N ASN A 279 -36.96 23.02 25.64
CA ASN A 279 -35.87 22.55 26.53
C ASN A 279 -34.73 21.72 25.95
N ASN A 280 -33.59 22.32 25.72
CA ASN A 280 -32.45 22.65 26.59
C ASN A 280 -32.01 21.51 27.56
N GLU A 281 -30.94 20.79 27.20
CA GLU A 281 -30.00 20.28 28.17
C GLU A 281 -28.58 20.39 27.58
N GLN A 282 -27.78 21.16 28.31
CA GLN A 282 -26.37 21.44 28.07
C GLN A 282 -25.54 20.26 28.58
N GLU A 283 -24.76 19.62 27.73
CA GLU A 283 -23.61 18.85 28.15
C GLU A 283 -22.31 19.59 27.85
N GLN A 284 -21.51 19.74 28.90
CA GLN A 284 -20.23 20.44 28.91
C GLN A 284 -19.14 19.60 28.26
N PRO A 285 -18.12 20.20 27.60
CA PRO A 285 -17.02 19.47 27.00
C PRO A 285 -15.99 19.05 28.04
N HIS A 286 -15.70 17.74 28.08
CA HIS A 286 -14.54 17.19 28.77
C HIS A 286 -13.25 17.64 28.07
N LYS A 287 -12.38 18.30 28.82
CA LYS A 287 -11.02 18.67 28.42
C LYS A 287 -10.14 17.40 28.43
N ASP A 288 -9.77 16.94 27.26
CA ASP A 288 -8.74 15.91 27.11
C ASP A 288 -7.35 16.49 27.38
N LYS A 289 -6.65 15.89 28.35
CA LYS A 289 -5.24 16.15 28.62
C LYS A 289 -4.38 15.50 27.56
N PRO A 290 -3.25 16.09 27.11
CA PRO A 290 -2.36 15.47 26.14
C PRO A 290 -1.70 14.21 26.75
N ILE A 291 -1.85 13.09 26.09
CA ILE A 291 -1.19 11.82 26.42
C ILE A 291 0.24 11.89 25.84
N ILE A 292 1.23 12.01 26.71
CA ILE A 292 2.65 11.93 26.37
C ILE A 292 3.11 10.50 26.70
N GLY A 293 3.50 9.74 25.67
CA GLY A 293 4.04 8.39 25.85
C GLY A 293 3.15 7.30 25.24
N LEU A 294 3.73 6.13 25.03
CA LEU A 294 3.03 4.91 24.65
C LEU A 294 2.01 4.57 25.75
N GLY A 295 0.75 4.96 25.58
CA GLY A 295 -0.32 4.66 26.52
C GLY A 295 -0.33 3.18 26.93
N ALA A 296 -1.21 2.77 27.83
CA ALA A 296 -1.30 1.47 28.51
C ALA A 296 -1.32 0.18 27.64
N HIS A 297 -0.94 0.24 26.39
CA HIS A 297 -0.75 -0.88 25.48
C HIS A 297 0.72 -1.31 25.40
N VAL A 298 1.24 -1.79 26.52
CA VAL A 298 2.45 -2.61 26.49
C VAL A 298 2.02 -4.00 26.00
N PRO A 299 2.59 -4.52 24.89
CA PRO A 299 2.28 -5.87 24.44
C PRO A 299 2.54 -6.87 25.58
N ALA A 300 1.64 -7.82 25.78
CA ALA A 300 1.65 -8.75 26.92
C ALA A 300 2.98 -9.55 27.07
N PHE A 301 3.82 -9.60 26.02
CA PHE A 301 5.12 -10.25 26.06
C PHE A 301 6.23 -9.42 26.77
N LEU A 302 6.02 -8.10 27.00
CA LEU A 302 6.96 -7.23 27.70
C LEU A 302 6.66 -7.10 29.21
N ASN A 303 5.55 -7.67 29.71
CA ASN A 303 5.13 -7.60 31.10
C ASN A 303 5.54 -8.83 31.93
N ARG A 304 6.62 -9.55 31.58
CA ARG A 304 7.15 -10.61 32.42
C ARG A 304 8.59 -10.31 32.82
N THR A 305 8.74 -9.82 34.05
CA THR A 305 9.92 -9.99 34.90
C THR A 305 10.13 -11.47 35.18
#